data_ea341db2cd310328e86988fbc07fa90f
#
_entry.id   ea341db2cd310328e86988fbc07fa90f
#
_cell.length_a   1.000
_cell.length_b   1.000
_cell.length_c   1.000
_cell.angle_alpha   90.00
_cell.angle_beta   90.00
_cell.angle_gamma   90.00
#
_symmetry.space_group_name_H-M   'P 1'
#
loop_
_entity.id
_entity.type
_entity.pdbx_description
1 polymer ?
#
loop_
_entity_poly.entity_id
_entity_poly.type
_entity_poly.pdbx_seq_one_letter_code
_entity_poly.pdbx_strand_id
1 'polypeptide(L)'
;MSDDFLSLPDNVLWQRALKYYHEHNFFMVHEVLEVLWKRDTDRKGAFYQAFLQVAVSFYHYGNANFIGARQLARLAIARLNDMPHDFHGVDIKGFLTAYESTMLPLLSNAPGLKPLNGSEVPRITHL
;
A
#
# COMPACT_ATOMS: atom_id res chain seq x y z
N MET A 1 -18.29 12.02 9.14
CA MET A 1 -17.77 10.80 8.49
C MET A 1 -16.34 10.52 8.91
N SER A 2 -15.44 11.45 8.68
CA SER A 2 -14.04 11.28 9.05
C SER A 2 -13.83 11.13 10.56
N ASP A 3 -14.70 11.71 11.37
CA ASP A 3 -14.61 11.63 12.82
C ASP A 3 -14.76 10.21 13.34
N ASP A 4 -15.50 9.35 12.62
CA ASP A 4 -15.70 7.96 13.01
C ASP A 4 -14.39 7.18 13.00
N PHE A 5 -13.49 7.49 12.06
CA PHE A 5 -12.19 6.82 11.98
C PHE A 5 -11.35 7.10 13.23
N LEU A 6 -11.43 8.31 13.78
CA LEU A 6 -10.59 8.69 14.91
C LEU A 6 -10.95 7.96 16.19
N SER A 7 -12.15 7.40 16.27
CA SER A 7 -12.63 6.70 17.45
C SER A 7 -12.55 5.19 17.36
N LEU A 8 -12.24 4.64 16.17
CA LEU A 8 -12.24 3.19 15.97
C LEU A 8 -10.93 2.54 16.43
N PRO A 9 -11.00 1.29 16.93
CA PRO A 9 -9.78 0.54 17.28
C PRO A 9 -8.95 0.21 16.05
N ASP A 10 -7.66 -0.04 16.27
CA ASP A 10 -6.70 -0.31 15.20
C ASP A 10 -7.10 -1.50 14.34
N ASN A 11 -7.56 -2.60 14.96
CA ASN A 11 -7.94 -3.78 14.19
C ASN A 11 -9.13 -3.53 13.27
N VAL A 12 -10.07 -2.69 13.69
CA VAL A 12 -11.22 -2.32 12.85
C VAL A 12 -10.76 -1.45 11.69
N LEU A 13 -9.89 -0.49 11.95
CA LEU A 13 -9.34 0.37 10.91
C LEU A 13 -8.52 -0.43 9.91
N TRP A 14 -7.69 -1.37 10.38
CA TRP A 14 -6.92 -2.21 9.48
C TRP A 14 -7.83 -3.03 8.55
N GLN A 15 -8.90 -3.61 9.10
CA GLN A 15 -9.86 -4.35 8.28
C GLN A 15 -10.54 -3.46 7.24
N ARG A 16 -10.85 -2.21 7.60
CA ARG A 16 -11.39 -1.25 6.63
C ARG A 16 -10.39 -0.92 5.54
N ALA A 17 -9.13 -0.72 5.90
CA ALA A 17 -8.08 -0.46 4.93
C ALA A 17 -7.96 -1.62 3.94
N LEU A 18 -7.99 -2.86 4.43
CA LEU A 18 -7.95 -4.05 3.56
C LEU A 18 -9.15 -4.12 2.63
N LYS A 19 -10.33 -3.81 3.13
CA LYS A 19 -11.54 -3.81 2.31
C LYS A 19 -11.42 -2.78 1.19
N TYR A 20 -11.05 -1.55 1.52
CA TYR A 20 -10.86 -0.50 0.51
C TYR A 20 -9.77 -0.88 -0.48
N TYR A 21 -8.67 -1.48 0.00
CA TYR A 21 -7.57 -1.92 -0.86
C TYR A 21 -8.06 -2.93 -1.90
N HIS A 22 -8.79 -3.95 -1.47
CA HIS A 22 -9.28 -4.98 -2.37
C HIS A 22 -10.40 -4.49 -3.29
N GLU A 23 -11.03 -3.37 -2.95
CA GLU A 23 -11.98 -2.67 -3.83
C GLU A 23 -11.27 -1.68 -4.76
N HIS A 24 -9.95 -1.56 -4.65
CA HIS A 24 -9.13 -0.62 -5.38
C HIS A 24 -9.48 0.85 -5.10
N ASN A 25 -10.03 1.11 -3.93
CA ASN A 25 -10.28 2.47 -3.45
C ASN A 25 -9.06 2.97 -2.69
N PHE A 26 -8.00 3.28 -3.43
CA PHE A 26 -6.69 3.58 -2.85
C PHE A 26 -6.69 4.92 -2.09
N PHE A 27 -7.54 5.85 -2.48
CA PHE A 27 -7.68 7.10 -1.74
C PHE A 27 -8.15 6.81 -0.30
N MET A 28 -9.16 5.97 -0.14
CA MET A 28 -9.65 5.63 1.21
C MET A 28 -8.67 4.77 1.98
N VAL A 29 -7.89 3.93 1.32
CA VAL A 29 -6.79 3.22 1.98
C VAL A 29 -5.82 4.21 2.60
N HIS A 30 -5.44 5.23 1.84
CA HIS A 30 -4.56 6.29 2.33
C HIS A 30 -5.15 6.98 3.58
N GLU A 31 -6.43 7.35 3.52
CA GLU A 31 -7.08 8.05 4.63
C GLU A 31 -7.06 7.21 5.91
N VAL A 32 -7.40 5.93 5.81
CA VAL A 32 -7.45 5.04 6.97
C VAL A 32 -6.05 4.75 7.51
N LEU A 33 -5.11 4.43 6.63
CA LEU A 33 -3.75 4.09 7.05
C LEU A 33 -3.01 5.31 7.63
N GLU A 34 -3.34 6.52 7.20
CA GLU A 34 -2.76 7.71 7.78
C GLU A 34 -3.14 7.84 9.27
N VAL A 35 -4.38 7.53 9.60
CA VAL A 35 -4.82 7.53 11.00
C VAL A 35 -4.02 6.52 11.81
N LEU A 36 -3.89 5.29 11.30
CA LEU A 36 -3.15 4.22 11.97
C LEU A 36 -1.66 4.59 12.13
N TRP A 37 -1.06 5.10 11.08
CA TRP A 37 0.34 5.50 11.10
C TRP A 37 0.62 6.57 12.15
N LYS A 38 -0.27 7.54 12.27
CA LYS A 38 -0.09 8.64 13.24
C LYS A 38 -0.25 8.19 14.69
N ARG A 39 -0.94 7.06 14.93
CA ARG A 39 -1.11 6.49 16.27
C ARG A 39 0.13 5.78 16.77
N ASP A 40 0.96 5.29 15.85
CA ASP A 40 2.06 4.38 16.17
C ASP A 40 3.35 4.89 15.55
N THR A 41 4.39 5.03 16.37
CA THR A 41 5.68 5.54 15.92
C THR A 41 6.75 4.45 15.86
N ASP A 42 6.38 3.20 16.15
CA ASP A 42 7.30 2.06 16.16
C ASP A 42 7.16 1.21 14.89
N ARG A 43 7.39 -0.11 15.00
CA ARG A 43 7.36 -1.01 13.85
C ARG A 43 5.99 -1.09 13.18
N LYS A 44 4.89 -0.98 13.95
CA LYS A 44 3.56 -0.94 13.35
C LYS A 44 3.37 0.32 12.53
N GLY A 45 3.87 1.45 13.02
CA GLY A 45 3.84 2.69 12.25
C GLY A 45 4.55 2.55 10.93
N ALA A 46 5.73 1.93 10.92
CA ALA A 46 6.48 1.67 9.69
C ALA A 46 5.70 0.75 8.74
N PHE A 47 5.01 -0.26 9.29
CA PHE A 47 4.17 -1.17 8.52
C PHE A 47 3.01 -0.42 7.85
N TYR A 48 2.29 0.40 8.61
CA TYR A 48 1.19 1.18 8.07
C TYR A 48 1.68 2.18 7.03
N GLN A 49 2.83 2.80 7.25
CA GLN A 49 3.40 3.74 6.30
C GLN A 49 3.78 3.05 4.99
N ALA A 50 4.35 1.84 5.07
CA ALA A 50 4.69 1.08 3.86
C ALA A 50 3.46 0.82 3.00
N PHE A 51 2.37 0.34 3.60
CA PHE A 51 1.14 0.06 2.85
C PHE A 51 0.41 1.34 2.41
N LEU A 52 0.56 2.41 3.16
CA LEU A 52 0.07 3.71 2.72
C LEU A 52 0.79 4.14 1.43
N GLN A 53 2.09 3.99 1.38
CA GLN A 53 2.88 4.30 0.18
C GLN A 53 2.53 3.38 -0.99
N VAL A 54 2.27 2.10 -0.72
CA VAL A 54 1.77 1.18 -1.75
C VAL A 54 0.46 1.71 -2.35
N ALA A 55 -0.49 2.07 -1.50
CA ALA A 55 -1.80 2.56 -1.96
C ALA A 55 -1.66 3.84 -2.79
N VAL A 56 -0.84 4.80 -2.34
CA VAL A 56 -0.64 6.04 -3.08
C VAL A 56 0.08 5.78 -4.41
N SER A 57 1.02 4.82 -4.44
CA SER A 57 1.68 4.45 -5.70
C SER A 57 0.68 3.93 -6.72
N PHE A 58 -0.27 3.10 -6.29
CA PHE A 58 -1.32 2.59 -7.18
C PHE A 58 -2.29 3.68 -7.60
N TYR A 59 -2.61 4.60 -6.70
CA TYR A 59 -3.46 5.74 -7.03
C TYR A 59 -2.85 6.57 -8.16
N HIS A 60 -1.57 6.89 -8.04
CA HIS A 60 -0.86 7.64 -9.08
C HIS A 60 -0.74 6.83 -10.38
N TYR A 61 -0.43 5.53 -10.26
CA TYR A 61 -0.28 4.66 -11.43
C TYR A 61 -1.61 4.59 -12.22
N GLY A 62 -2.72 4.46 -11.51
CA GLY A 62 -4.04 4.44 -12.14
C GLY A 62 -4.42 5.75 -12.82
N ASN A 63 -3.85 6.87 -12.36
CA ASN A 63 -4.09 8.20 -12.91
C ASN A 63 -3.01 8.62 -13.93
N ALA A 64 -2.18 7.68 -14.37
CA ALA A 64 -1.08 7.94 -15.31
C ALA A 64 -0.04 8.92 -14.79
N ASN A 65 0.04 9.12 -13.48
CA ASN A 65 1.12 9.87 -12.86
C ASN A 65 2.28 8.91 -12.58
N PHE A 66 3.02 8.57 -13.64
CA PHE A 66 4.05 7.53 -13.56
C PHE A 66 5.26 7.98 -12.73
N ILE A 67 5.59 9.26 -12.73
CA ILE A 67 6.68 9.78 -11.92
C ILE A 67 6.36 9.64 -10.43
N GLY A 68 5.17 10.08 -10.02
CA GLY A 68 4.73 9.95 -8.63
C GLY A 68 4.61 8.50 -8.20
N ALA A 69 4.06 7.65 -9.06
CA ALA A 69 3.93 6.22 -8.80
C ALA A 69 5.30 5.57 -8.59
N ARG A 70 6.28 5.90 -9.42
CA ARG A 70 7.64 5.35 -9.32
C ARG A 70 8.31 5.78 -8.01
N GLN A 71 8.19 7.04 -7.64
CA GLN A 71 8.78 7.54 -6.39
C GLN A 71 8.20 6.82 -5.18
N LEU A 72 6.90 6.69 -5.12
CA LEU A 72 6.23 6.02 -4.00
C LEU A 72 6.54 4.53 -3.99
N ALA A 73 6.63 3.88 -5.16
CA ALA A 73 6.97 2.47 -5.25
C ALA A 73 8.36 2.20 -4.66
N ARG A 74 9.34 3.04 -4.98
CA ARG A 74 10.69 2.88 -4.43
C ARG A 74 10.71 2.99 -2.91
N LEU A 75 9.97 3.94 -2.37
CA LEU A 75 9.86 4.11 -0.92
C LEU A 75 9.18 2.90 -0.27
N ALA A 76 8.07 2.45 -0.87
CA ALA A 76 7.33 1.30 -0.35
C ALA A 76 8.19 0.03 -0.35
N ILE A 77 8.90 -0.21 -1.45
CA ILE A 77 9.78 -1.39 -1.58
C ILE A 77 10.87 -1.35 -0.52
N ALA A 78 11.51 -0.20 -0.32
CA ALA A 78 12.57 -0.06 0.68
C ALA A 78 12.04 -0.38 2.08
N ARG A 79 10.85 0.12 2.42
CA ARG A 79 10.25 -0.14 3.74
C ARG A 79 9.85 -1.60 3.91
N LEU A 80 9.25 -2.19 2.89
CA LEU A 80 8.84 -3.59 2.95
C LEU A 80 10.04 -4.53 3.04
N ASN A 81 11.16 -4.17 2.39
CA ASN A 81 12.40 -4.94 2.50
C ASN A 81 12.97 -4.93 3.92
N ASP A 82 12.75 -3.87 4.68
CA ASP A 82 13.22 -3.78 6.06
C ASP A 82 12.33 -4.53 7.05
N MET A 83 11.18 -5.00 6.61
CA MET A 83 10.25 -5.72 7.46
C MET A 83 10.59 -7.20 7.53
N PRO A 84 10.20 -7.90 8.62
CA PRO A 84 10.25 -9.37 8.63
C PRO A 84 9.44 -9.96 7.50
N HIS A 85 9.70 -11.24 7.15
CA HIS A 85 8.92 -11.92 6.11
C HIS A 85 7.42 -11.93 6.44
N ASP A 86 7.08 -12.04 7.73
CA ASP A 86 5.71 -11.97 8.23
C ASP A 86 5.65 -10.87 9.28
N PHE A 87 4.64 -10.02 9.22
CA PHE A 87 4.45 -8.99 10.21
C PHE A 87 2.97 -8.67 10.32
N HIS A 88 2.49 -8.53 11.54
CA HIS A 88 1.09 -8.13 11.81
C HIS A 88 0.09 -9.05 11.09
N GLY A 89 0.41 -10.35 11.00
CA GLY A 89 -0.44 -11.34 10.34
C GLY A 89 -0.42 -11.29 8.82
N VAL A 90 0.48 -10.53 8.22
CA VAL A 90 0.55 -10.36 6.76
C VAL A 90 1.81 -11.02 6.22
N ASP A 91 1.68 -11.73 5.09
CA ASP A 91 2.80 -12.27 4.33
C ASP A 91 3.48 -11.13 3.58
N ILE A 92 4.43 -10.48 4.24
CA ILE A 92 5.15 -9.31 3.69
C ILE A 92 5.99 -9.70 2.49
N LYS A 93 6.74 -10.81 2.60
CA LYS A 93 7.63 -11.22 1.52
C LYS A 93 6.86 -11.59 0.26
N GLY A 94 5.78 -12.34 0.40
CA GLY A 94 4.93 -12.71 -0.74
C GLY A 94 4.32 -11.48 -1.39
N PHE A 95 3.82 -10.55 -0.57
CA PHE A 95 3.27 -9.31 -1.09
C PHE A 95 4.34 -8.49 -1.82
N LEU A 96 5.52 -8.34 -1.23
CA LEU A 96 6.60 -7.55 -1.83
C LEU A 96 7.00 -8.11 -3.20
N THR A 97 7.14 -9.43 -3.32
CA THR A 97 7.47 -10.06 -4.60
C THR A 97 6.43 -9.74 -5.66
N ALA A 98 5.15 -9.86 -5.33
CA ALA A 98 4.07 -9.56 -6.25
C ALA A 98 4.01 -8.06 -6.59
N TYR A 99 4.22 -7.20 -5.60
CA TYR A 99 4.21 -5.76 -5.78
C TYR A 99 5.34 -5.31 -6.72
N GLU A 100 6.54 -5.84 -6.50
CA GLU A 100 7.69 -5.53 -7.39
C GLU A 100 7.39 -5.95 -8.83
N SER A 101 6.77 -7.09 -9.01
CA SER A 101 6.37 -7.55 -10.34
C SER A 101 5.40 -6.58 -11.01
N THR A 102 4.39 -6.13 -10.27
CA THR A 102 3.41 -5.16 -10.78
C THR A 102 4.07 -3.83 -11.15
N MET A 103 5.03 -3.39 -10.35
CA MET A 103 5.67 -2.09 -10.54
C MET A 103 6.87 -2.12 -11.51
N LEU A 104 7.27 -3.31 -11.95
CA LEU A 104 8.45 -3.46 -12.80
C LEU A 104 8.46 -2.55 -14.04
N PRO A 105 7.36 -2.41 -14.80
CA PRO A 105 7.36 -1.50 -15.95
C PRO A 105 7.69 -0.05 -15.58
N LEU A 106 7.20 0.41 -14.42
CA LEU A 106 7.52 1.75 -13.91
C LEU A 106 8.98 1.87 -13.52
N LEU A 107 9.48 0.88 -12.76
CA LEU A 107 10.83 0.91 -12.21
C LEU A 107 11.88 0.79 -13.29
N SER A 108 11.59 0.05 -14.36
CA SER A 108 12.50 -0.12 -15.49
C SER A 108 12.33 0.97 -16.56
N ASN A 109 11.41 1.91 -16.35
CA ASN A 109 11.11 2.97 -17.29
C ASN A 109 10.77 2.42 -18.69
N ALA A 110 9.91 1.41 -18.73
CA ALA A 110 9.52 0.74 -19.95
C ALA A 110 8.81 1.71 -20.91
N PRO A 111 8.99 1.56 -22.23
CA PRO A 111 8.25 2.38 -23.18
C PRO A 111 6.77 1.97 -23.22
N GLY A 112 5.91 2.92 -23.57
CA GLY A 112 4.48 2.64 -23.75
C GLY A 112 3.74 2.35 -22.45
N LEU A 113 4.14 3.00 -21.36
CA LEU A 113 3.44 2.83 -20.07
C LEU A 113 1.96 3.19 -20.19
N LYS A 114 1.11 2.38 -19.58
CA LYS A 114 -0.34 2.56 -19.51
C LYS A 114 -0.77 2.64 -18.05
N PRO A 115 -1.93 3.26 -17.77
CA PRO A 115 -2.45 3.25 -16.40
C PRO A 115 -2.58 1.84 -15.84
N LEU A 116 -2.47 1.73 -14.51
CA LEU A 116 -2.55 0.46 -13.80
C LEU A 116 -3.81 -0.31 -14.19
N ASN A 117 -3.63 -1.59 -14.51
CA ASN A 117 -4.73 -2.53 -14.69
C ASN A 117 -5.06 -3.13 -13.32
N GLY A 118 -6.33 -3.03 -12.91
CA GLY A 118 -6.75 -3.53 -11.60
C GLY A 118 -6.45 -5.00 -11.39
N SER A 119 -6.43 -5.81 -12.45
CA SER A 119 -6.11 -7.23 -12.35
C SER A 119 -4.67 -7.52 -11.92
N GLU A 120 -3.79 -6.52 -12.01
CA GLU A 120 -2.39 -6.64 -11.64
C GLU A 120 -2.10 -6.23 -10.20
N VAL A 121 -3.09 -5.72 -9.50
CA VAL A 121 -2.93 -5.32 -8.09
C VAL A 121 -2.84 -6.57 -7.23
N PRO A 122 -1.73 -6.79 -6.52
CA PRO A 122 -1.58 -7.99 -5.70
C PRO A 122 -2.49 -7.91 -4.46
N ARG A 123 -2.97 -9.06 -4.03
CA ARG A 123 -3.76 -9.14 -2.81
C ARG A 123 -2.84 -9.05 -1.58
N ILE A 124 -3.36 -8.47 -0.51
CA ILE A 124 -2.70 -8.52 0.80
C ILE A 124 -3.23 -9.77 1.49
N THR A 125 -2.35 -10.73 1.71
CA THR A 125 -2.73 -12.04 2.23
C THR A 125 -2.37 -12.15 3.71
N HIS A 126 -3.34 -12.54 4.52
CA HIS A 126 -3.12 -12.87 5.93
C HIS A 126 -2.68 -14.32 6.06
N LEU A 127 -1.82 -14.54 7.02
CA LEU A 127 -1.32 -15.89 7.36
C LEU A 127 -2.30 -16.62 8.27
#